data_e6a31bcfd7cbe23ff70239c0efaa0b59
#
_entry.id   e6a31bcfd7cbe23ff70239c0efaa0b59
#
_cell.length_a   1.000
_cell.length_b   1.000
_cell.length_c   1.000
_cell.angle_alpha   90.00
_cell.angle_beta   90.00
_cell.angle_gamma   90.00
#
_symmetry.space_group_name_H-M   'P 1'
#
loop_
_entity.id
_entity.type
_entity.pdbx_description
1 polymer ?
#
loop_
_entity_poly.entity_id
_entity_poly.type
_entity_poly.pdbx_seq_one_letter_code
_entity_poly.pdbx_strand_id
1 'polypeptide(L)'
;IKDWRKTFNDENLPFGIIELSAGGTPQTLDNYETEMIDPAPYIREGQFDAYKHAKNTGFVAIYDQQENWYHPRKKIEAAERMARWALHTQYNLEMGWEPAECIAKDKISGRIILTFNKEIKTSDDRPFDGFAIAGQDGHFFPAQANYFVKEKDKAGNDIQDKTKLVIWNELVQEPEEVRYAWARNPMGNAVNESLRERVIPLPSFRTDSWDYPEAPFEQDESDTYRKKIDSLHNQAVEWTKLRKILEKDMK
;
A
#
# COMPACT_ATOMS: atom_id res chain seq x y z
N ILE A 1 22.45 4.66 2.01
CA ILE A 1 22.41 5.91 2.80
C ILE A 1 23.71 6.06 3.59
N LYS A 2 24.09 5.08 4.42
CA LYS A 2 25.31 5.14 5.25
C LYS A 2 26.57 5.44 4.46
N ASP A 3 26.77 4.80 3.30
CA ASP A 3 27.96 5.00 2.47
C ASP A 3 28.00 6.40 1.83
N TRP A 4 26.85 6.93 1.41
CA TRP A 4 26.74 8.31 0.96
C TRP A 4 27.15 9.31 2.05
N ARG A 5 26.61 9.14 3.25
CA ARG A 5 26.97 10.00 4.42
C ARG A 5 28.46 9.94 4.72
N LYS A 6 29.05 8.76 4.69
CA LYS A 6 30.49 8.58 4.84
C LYS A 6 31.27 9.27 3.76
N THR A 7 30.86 9.13 2.49
CA THR A 7 31.54 9.74 1.34
C THR A 7 31.52 11.26 1.41
N PHE A 8 30.38 11.84 1.81
CA PHE A 8 30.25 13.30 1.97
C PHE A 8 30.73 13.82 3.31
N ASN A 9 31.23 12.94 4.21
CA ASN A 9 31.66 13.28 5.57
C ASN A 9 30.58 14.07 6.35
N ASP A 10 29.33 13.69 6.18
CA ASP A 10 28.17 14.28 6.84
C ASP A 10 27.21 13.16 7.29
N GLU A 11 27.28 12.82 8.57
CA GLU A 11 26.43 11.77 9.18
C GLU A 11 24.94 12.12 9.17
N ASN A 12 24.61 13.39 9.03
CA ASN A 12 23.24 13.90 9.02
C ASN A 12 22.77 14.35 7.63
N LEU A 13 23.54 14.05 6.58
CA LEU A 13 23.14 14.39 5.21
C LEU A 13 21.69 13.99 4.96
N PRO A 14 20.81 14.96 4.58
CA PRO A 14 19.41 14.66 4.27
C PRO A 14 19.30 13.69 3.10
N PHE A 15 18.38 12.72 3.20
CA PHE A 15 18.21 11.71 2.16
C PHE A 15 16.74 11.49 1.84
N GLY A 16 16.31 11.92 0.65
CA GLY A 16 14.94 11.71 0.17
C GLY A 16 14.83 10.40 -0.60
N ILE A 17 13.87 9.56 -0.23
CA ILE A 17 13.56 8.30 -0.89
C ILE A 17 12.29 8.50 -1.72
N ILE A 18 12.40 8.36 -3.03
CA ILE A 18 11.25 8.27 -3.93
C ILE A 18 10.96 6.79 -4.13
N GLU A 19 9.74 6.39 -3.82
CA GLU A 19 9.25 5.02 -3.95
C GLU A 19 9.39 4.51 -5.40
N LEU A 20 9.53 3.20 -5.57
CA LEU A 20 9.40 2.56 -6.87
C LEU A 20 8.01 2.86 -7.45
N SER A 21 7.97 3.51 -8.61
CA SER A 21 6.71 3.87 -9.26
C SER A 21 5.92 2.63 -9.73
N ALA A 22 4.63 2.83 -9.96
CA ALA A 22 3.80 1.85 -10.65
C ALA A 22 4.28 1.65 -12.10
N GLY A 23 4.04 0.47 -12.65
CA GLY A 23 4.36 0.15 -14.04
C GLY A 23 3.77 -1.19 -14.46
N GLY A 24 3.63 -1.41 -15.77
CA GLY A 24 3.01 -2.62 -16.31
C GLY A 24 1.49 -2.57 -16.33
N THR A 25 0.84 -3.73 -16.35
CA THR A 25 -0.61 -3.87 -16.39
C THR A 25 -1.25 -3.26 -15.15
N PRO A 26 -2.22 -2.33 -15.29
CA PRO A 26 -2.95 -1.83 -14.14
C PRO A 26 -3.76 -2.94 -13.45
N GLN A 27 -3.69 -2.98 -12.13
CA GLN A 27 -4.56 -3.83 -11.34
C GLN A 27 -6.02 -3.37 -11.45
N THR A 28 -6.91 -4.31 -11.58
CA THR A 28 -8.36 -4.12 -11.64
C THR A 28 -9.04 -5.24 -10.84
N LEU A 29 -10.34 -5.16 -10.62
CA LEU A 29 -11.07 -6.26 -10.00
C LEU A 29 -11.06 -7.56 -10.85
N ASP A 30 -10.77 -7.44 -12.15
CA ASP A 30 -10.72 -8.62 -13.04
C ASP A 30 -9.42 -9.42 -12.96
N ASN A 31 -8.31 -8.77 -12.58
CA ASN A 31 -6.98 -9.37 -12.48
C ASN A 31 -6.37 -9.17 -11.09
N TYR A 32 -7.19 -8.89 -10.08
CA TYR A 32 -6.74 -8.41 -8.76
C TYR A 32 -5.72 -9.34 -8.13
N GLU A 33 -6.05 -10.62 -8.03
CA GLU A 33 -5.24 -11.62 -7.37
C GLU A 33 -3.94 -11.89 -8.13
N THR A 34 -4.00 -11.91 -9.45
CA THR A 34 -2.83 -12.18 -10.32
C THR A 34 -1.82 -11.04 -10.27
N GLU A 35 -2.26 -9.79 -10.24
CA GLU A 35 -1.37 -8.63 -10.17
C GLU A 35 -0.71 -8.46 -8.78
N MET A 36 -1.21 -9.14 -7.75
CA MET A 36 -0.57 -9.18 -6.44
C MET A 36 0.70 -10.07 -6.41
N ILE A 37 0.88 -10.93 -7.41
CA ILE A 37 2.07 -11.82 -7.50
C ILE A 37 3.20 -11.08 -8.21
N ASP A 38 3.80 -10.13 -7.51
CA ASP A 38 4.88 -9.28 -8.04
C ASP A 38 5.85 -8.86 -6.93
N PRO A 39 7.15 -8.73 -7.23
CA PRO A 39 8.15 -8.27 -6.25
C PRO A 39 8.09 -6.76 -5.97
N ALA A 40 7.47 -5.94 -6.81
CA ALA A 40 7.48 -4.49 -6.67
C ALA A 40 6.95 -3.98 -5.31
N PRO A 41 5.85 -4.53 -4.73
CA PRO A 41 5.40 -4.12 -3.41
C PRO A 41 6.43 -4.38 -2.30
N TYR A 42 7.19 -5.47 -2.38
CA TYR A 42 8.26 -5.79 -1.42
C TYR A 42 9.45 -4.81 -1.52
N ILE A 43 9.74 -4.34 -2.73
CA ILE A 43 10.75 -3.26 -2.93
C ILE A 43 10.26 -1.96 -2.27
N ARG A 44 8.99 -1.60 -2.45
CA ARG A 44 8.38 -0.42 -1.80
C ARG A 44 8.40 -0.53 -0.28
N GLU A 45 8.06 -1.71 0.26
CA GLU A 45 8.15 -2.00 1.69
C GLU A 45 9.58 -1.77 2.21
N GLY A 46 10.59 -2.34 1.54
CA GLY A 46 12.00 -2.14 1.92
C GLY A 46 12.46 -0.68 1.80
N GLN A 47 11.93 0.09 0.85
CA GLN A 47 12.18 1.52 0.75
C GLN A 47 11.53 2.30 1.91
N PHE A 48 10.31 1.93 2.29
CA PHE A 48 9.62 2.52 3.44
C PHE A 48 10.30 2.17 4.75
N ASP A 49 10.76 0.92 4.92
CA ASP A 49 11.56 0.50 6.07
C ASP A 49 12.87 1.27 6.17
N ALA A 50 13.55 1.51 5.05
CA ALA A 50 14.76 2.33 5.05
C ALA A 50 14.48 3.77 5.52
N TYR A 51 13.33 4.35 5.16
CA TYR A 51 12.88 5.64 5.67
C TYR A 51 12.65 5.60 7.20
N LYS A 52 11.96 4.58 7.70
CA LYS A 52 11.61 4.44 9.12
C LYS A 52 12.85 4.29 10.02
N HIS A 53 13.89 3.64 9.53
CA HIS A 53 15.08 3.29 10.32
C HIS A 53 16.27 4.24 10.11
N ALA A 54 16.26 5.10 9.11
CA ALA A 54 17.34 6.06 8.87
C ALA A 54 16.96 7.47 9.33
N LYS A 55 17.81 8.10 10.13
CA LYS A 55 17.61 9.48 10.56
C LYS A 55 17.68 10.45 9.38
N ASN A 56 17.01 11.60 9.51
CA ASN A 56 17.00 12.67 8.50
C ASN A 56 16.72 12.16 7.07
N THR A 57 15.70 11.34 6.96
CA THR A 57 15.21 10.81 5.67
C THR A 57 13.79 11.27 5.41
N GLY A 58 13.43 11.40 4.15
CA GLY A 58 12.06 11.58 3.69
C GLY A 58 11.64 10.43 2.79
N PHE A 59 10.33 10.19 2.73
CA PHE A 59 9.74 9.18 1.85
C PHE A 59 8.60 9.79 1.04
N VAL A 60 8.54 9.43 -0.23
CA VAL A 60 7.52 9.89 -1.18
C VAL A 60 6.94 8.68 -1.90
N ALA A 61 5.69 8.34 -1.56
CA ALA A 61 4.92 7.36 -2.31
C ALA A 61 4.53 7.93 -3.66
N ILE A 62 4.68 7.13 -4.74
CA ILE A 62 4.36 7.52 -6.11
C ILE A 62 3.68 6.43 -6.94
N TYR A 63 3.22 5.35 -6.32
CA TYR A 63 2.48 4.29 -7.03
C TYR A 63 1.17 4.80 -7.68
N ASP A 64 0.63 5.90 -7.19
CA ASP A 64 -0.54 6.59 -7.75
C ASP A 64 -0.27 7.28 -9.10
N GLN A 65 1.00 7.37 -9.51
CA GLN A 65 1.41 7.87 -10.82
C GLN A 65 1.38 6.74 -11.87
N GLN A 66 0.22 6.12 -12.00
CA GLN A 66 0.00 4.94 -12.85
C GLN A 66 0.36 5.19 -14.30
N GLU A 67 1.36 4.48 -14.79
CA GLU A 67 1.74 4.44 -16.21
C GLU A 67 2.14 3.01 -16.61
N ASN A 68 2.17 2.74 -17.91
CA ASN A 68 2.59 1.42 -18.43
C ASN A 68 4.09 1.14 -18.27
N TRP A 69 4.84 2.07 -17.72
CA TRP A 69 6.29 2.00 -17.60
C TRP A 69 6.77 2.57 -16.25
N TYR A 70 7.84 2.00 -15.67
CA TYR A 70 8.41 2.40 -14.38
C TYR A 70 8.99 3.83 -14.33
N HIS A 71 9.10 4.50 -15.47
CA HIS A 71 9.56 5.87 -15.55
C HIS A 71 8.38 6.78 -15.86
N PRO A 72 7.63 7.23 -14.85
CA PRO A 72 6.45 8.06 -15.06
C PRO A 72 6.83 9.33 -15.79
N ARG A 73 6.04 9.72 -16.78
CA ARG A 73 6.22 10.98 -17.51
C ARG A 73 5.84 12.18 -16.65
N LYS A 74 4.81 12.00 -15.83
CA LYS A 74 4.40 12.97 -14.82
C LYS A 74 5.34 12.88 -13.63
N LYS A 75 6.12 13.92 -13.39
CA LYS A 75 7.09 13.97 -12.30
C LYS A 75 6.82 15.09 -11.31
N ILE A 76 5.83 15.93 -11.59
CA ILE A 76 5.52 17.11 -10.78
C ILE A 76 5.10 16.67 -9.37
N GLU A 77 4.20 15.73 -9.26
CA GLU A 77 3.67 15.25 -7.98
C GLU A 77 4.79 14.65 -7.10
N ALA A 78 5.67 13.83 -7.70
CA ALA A 78 6.82 13.27 -7.00
C ALA A 78 7.77 14.37 -6.51
N ALA A 79 8.06 15.35 -7.38
CA ALA A 79 8.93 16.48 -7.05
C ALA A 79 8.32 17.37 -5.97
N GLU A 80 7.02 17.66 -6.04
CA GLU A 80 6.32 18.46 -5.03
C GLU A 80 6.27 17.77 -3.67
N ARG A 81 5.99 16.48 -3.61
CA ARG A 81 5.99 15.70 -2.37
C ARG A 81 7.39 15.70 -1.74
N MET A 82 8.44 15.51 -2.56
CA MET A 82 9.82 15.58 -2.10
C MET A 82 10.22 16.98 -1.64
N ALA A 83 9.81 18.02 -2.40
CA ALA A 83 10.05 19.41 -2.01
C ALA A 83 9.40 19.76 -0.67
N ARG A 84 8.18 19.28 -0.39
CA ARG A 84 7.50 19.48 0.88
C ARG A 84 8.28 18.92 2.05
N TRP A 85 8.77 17.67 1.92
CA TRP A 85 9.67 17.10 2.92
C TRP A 85 10.89 17.99 3.15
N ALA A 86 11.60 18.37 2.09
CA ALA A 86 12.80 19.19 2.21
C ALA A 86 12.49 20.56 2.84
N LEU A 87 11.44 21.24 2.37
CA LEU A 87 11.02 22.54 2.87
C LEU A 87 10.64 22.48 4.36
N HIS A 88 9.94 21.43 4.78
CA HIS A 88 9.59 21.26 6.20
C HIS A 88 10.80 20.93 7.05
N THR A 89 11.58 19.90 6.67
CA THR A 89 12.59 19.32 7.55
C THR A 89 13.94 20.01 7.48
N GLN A 90 14.31 20.63 6.35
CA GLN A 90 15.59 21.29 6.15
C GLN A 90 15.50 22.83 6.19
N TYR A 91 14.32 23.39 5.88
CA TYR A 91 14.12 24.83 5.84
C TYR A 91 13.11 25.33 6.88
N ASN A 92 12.59 24.45 7.73
CA ASN A 92 11.67 24.76 8.84
C ASN A 92 10.39 25.49 8.40
N LEU A 93 9.87 25.21 7.21
CA LEU A 93 8.59 25.73 6.75
C LEU A 93 7.46 24.83 7.21
N GLU A 94 6.39 25.43 7.76
CA GLU A 94 5.24 24.64 8.19
C GLU A 94 4.41 24.17 7.01
N MET A 95 4.45 22.86 6.73
CA MET A 95 3.62 22.20 5.73
C MET A 95 3.53 20.69 6.00
N GLY A 96 2.40 20.08 5.62
CA GLY A 96 2.25 18.65 5.66
C GLY A 96 3.07 17.97 4.56
N TRP A 97 3.84 16.95 4.91
CA TRP A 97 4.67 16.19 3.98
C TRP A 97 4.65 14.68 4.25
N GLU A 98 4.42 14.31 5.48
CA GLU A 98 4.58 12.95 5.96
C GLU A 98 3.35 12.10 5.63
N PRO A 99 3.50 10.91 5.03
CA PRO A 99 2.38 10.03 4.75
C PRO A 99 1.75 9.48 6.04
N ALA A 100 0.50 9.04 5.95
CA ALA A 100 -0.11 8.24 6.98
C ALA A 100 0.52 6.84 7.01
N GLU A 101 0.49 6.19 8.17
CA GLU A 101 1.02 4.86 8.39
C GLU A 101 -0.01 4.00 9.14
N CYS A 102 -0.18 2.74 8.73
CA CYS A 102 -0.94 1.77 9.50
C CYS A 102 -0.11 1.34 10.72
N ILE A 103 -0.61 1.63 11.93
CA ILE A 103 0.12 1.42 13.19
C ILE A 103 -0.45 0.30 14.05
N ALA A 104 -1.66 -0.17 13.77
CA ALA A 104 -2.27 -1.29 14.49
C ALA A 104 -3.32 -2.01 13.65
N LYS A 105 -3.51 -3.28 13.96
CA LYS A 105 -4.51 -4.18 13.40
C LYS A 105 -5.25 -4.88 14.54
N ASP A 106 -6.59 -4.80 14.55
CA ASP A 106 -7.46 -5.49 15.47
C ASP A 106 -8.48 -6.34 14.70
N LYS A 107 -8.88 -7.49 15.26
CA LYS A 107 -9.89 -8.36 14.65
C LYS A 107 -11.21 -8.25 15.39
N ILE A 108 -12.31 -8.11 14.65
CA ILE A 108 -13.66 -8.08 15.20
C ILE A 108 -14.62 -8.83 14.27
N SER A 109 -15.18 -9.94 14.74
CA SER A 109 -16.34 -10.61 14.10
C SER A 109 -16.27 -10.67 12.56
N GLY A 110 -15.30 -11.35 12.00
CA GLY A 110 -15.15 -11.51 10.54
C GLY A 110 -14.64 -10.26 9.82
N ARG A 111 -14.08 -9.28 10.54
CA ARG A 111 -13.54 -8.03 9.99
C ARG A 111 -12.20 -7.68 10.63
N ILE A 112 -11.42 -6.86 9.94
CA ILE A 112 -10.18 -6.28 10.49
C ILE A 112 -10.37 -4.78 10.63
N ILE A 113 -9.99 -4.23 11.78
CA ILE A 113 -9.89 -2.79 12.00
C ILE A 113 -8.43 -2.41 11.87
N LEU A 114 -8.13 -1.54 10.92
CA LEU A 114 -6.82 -0.90 10.79
C LEU A 114 -6.84 0.46 11.46
N THR A 115 -5.80 0.77 12.23
CA THR A 115 -5.60 2.08 12.85
C THR A 115 -4.40 2.77 12.20
N PHE A 116 -4.59 4.03 11.85
CA PHE A 116 -3.57 4.88 11.23
C PHE A 116 -3.13 5.99 12.19
N ASN A 117 -1.88 6.43 12.05
CA ASN A 117 -1.34 7.53 12.86
C ASN A 117 -1.87 8.92 12.45
N LYS A 118 -2.60 9.01 11.33
CA LYS A 118 -3.22 10.24 10.81
C LYS A 118 -4.60 9.94 10.25
N GLU A 119 -5.42 10.98 10.11
CA GLU A 119 -6.66 10.88 9.34
C GLU A 119 -6.36 10.60 7.88
N ILE A 120 -7.18 9.77 7.28
CA ILE A 120 -7.12 9.41 5.86
C ILE A 120 -8.46 9.64 5.19
N LYS A 121 -8.42 9.85 3.89
CA LYS A 121 -9.59 9.94 3.01
C LYS A 121 -9.28 9.30 1.66
N THR A 122 -10.23 9.32 0.77
CA THR A 122 -9.99 8.97 -0.64
C THR A 122 -9.58 10.20 -1.45
N SER A 123 -8.76 9.99 -2.46
CA SER A 123 -8.27 11.06 -3.35
C SER A 123 -9.31 11.51 -4.38
N ASP A 124 -10.37 10.72 -4.56
CA ASP A 124 -11.34 10.84 -5.66
C ASP A 124 -12.81 10.82 -5.20
N ASP A 125 -13.04 10.94 -3.89
CA ASP A 125 -14.37 10.91 -3.24
C ASP A 125 -15.19 9.62 -3.52
N ARG A 126 -14.56 8.58 -4.08
CA ARG A 126 -15.16 7.26 -4.23
C ARG A 126 -14.93 6.41 -2.98
N PRO A 127 -15.61 5.26 -2.82
CA PRO A 127 -15.28 4.30 -1.77
C PRO A 127 -13.79 3.95 -1.77
N PHE A 128 -13.23 3.62 -0.61
CA PHE A 128 -11.85 3.16 -0.52
C PHE A 128 -11.63 1.93 -1.39
N ASP A 129 -10.53 1.91 -2.12
CA ASP A 129 -10.08 0.78 -2.93
C ASP A 129 -8.61 0.42 -2.67
N GLY A 130 -8.14 -0.67 -3.30
CA GLY A 130 -6.76 -1.14 -3.16
C GLY A 130 -6.48 -1.97 -1.91
N PHE A 131 -7.48 -2.21 -1.05
CA PHE A 131 -7.34 -3.14 0.06
C PHE A 131 -7.57 -4.58 -0.38
N ALA A 132 -6.79 -5.49 0.17
CA ALA A 132 -6.95 -6.93 0.05
C ALA A 132 -6.96 -7.57 1.43
N ILE A 133 -7.74 -8.63 1.61
CA ILE A 133 -7.90 -9.35 2.88
C ILE A 133 -7.76 -10.85 2.65
N ALA A 134 -7.12 -11.55 3.58
CA ALA A 134 -6.93 -13.01 3.55
C ALA A 134 -7.19 -13.63 4.92
N GLY A 135 -7.59 -14.90 4.92
CA GLY A 135 -7.55 -15.79 6.07
C GLY A 135 -6.15 -16.39 6.29
N GLN A 136 -6.08 -17.43 7.14
CA GLN A 136 -4.83 -18.16 7.41
C GLN A 136 -4.23 -18.85 6.18
N ASP A 137 -5.05 -19.11 5.18
CA ASP A 137 -4.65 -19.75 3.93
C ASP A 137 -3.79 -18.87 3.01
N GLY A 138 -3.67 -17.57 3.33
CA GLY A 138 -2.88 -16.62 2.56
C GLY A 138 -3.48 -16.21 1.21
N HIS A 139 -4.74 -16.54 0.95
CA HIS A 139 -5.42 -16.16 -0.28
C HIS A 139 -6.07 -14.79 -0.13
N PHE A 140 -5.47 -13.81 -0.77
CA PHE A 140 -5.96 -12.44 -0.74
C PHE A 140 -7.07 -12.21 -1.76
N PHE A 141 -8.19 -11.67 -1.28
CA PHE A 141 -9.28 -11.16 -2.10
C PHE A 141 -9.39 -9.63 -1.98
N PRO A 142 -9.88 -8.92 -3.04
CA PRO A 142 -10.17 -7.50 -2.92
C PRO A 142 -11.14 -7.26 -1.77
N ALA A 143 -10.88 -6.27 -0.94
CA ALA A 143 -11.65 -5.99 0.26
C ALA A 143 -12.42 -4.67 0.16
N GLN A 144 -13.58 -4.64 0.81
CA GLN A 144 -14.29 -3.41 1.11
C GLN A 144 -13.65 -2.72 2.31
N ALA A 145 -13.73 -1.39 2.34
CA ALA A 145 -13.25 -0.59 3.46
C ALA A 145 -14.18 0.60 3.72
N ASN A 146 -14.47 0.84 5.00
CA ASN A 146 -15.22 2.01 5.45
C ASN A 146 -14.62 2.55 6.75
N TYR A 147 -14.90 3.80 7.06
CA TYR A 147 -14.53 4.34 8.36
C TYR A 147 -15.18 3.58 9.51
N PHE A 148 -14.43 3.43 10.57
CA PHE A 148 -14.97 2.91 11.83
C PHE A 148 -15.96 3.91 12.43
N VAL A 149 -17.16 3.44 12.78
CA VAL A 149 -18.17 4.23 13.45
C VAL A 149 -17.96 4.15 14.97
N LYS A 150 -17.63 5.28 15.59
CA LYS A 150 -17.46 5.38 17.06
C LYS A 150 -18.79 5.31 17.80
N GLU A 151 -19.72 6.15 17.37
CA GLU A 151 -21.02 6.33 17.98
C GLU A 151 -21.99 7.00 17.00
N LYS A 152 -23.23 7.17 17.40
CA LYS A 152 -24.21 7.97 16.66
C LYS A 152 -24.43 9.31 17.36
N ASP A 153 -24.61 10.37 16.61
CA ASP A 153 -25.00 11.66 17.13
C ASP A 153 -26.46 11.67 17.61
N LYS A 154 -26.91 12.79 18.21
CA LYS A 154 -28.29 12.94 18.70
C LYS A 154 -29.34 12.87 17.58
N ALA A 155 -28.97 13.05 16.34
CA ALA A 155 -29.82 12.95 15.17
C ALA A 155 -29.78 11.54 14.52
N GLY A 156 -28.96 10.63 15.07
CA GLY A 156 -28.80 9.26 14.57
C GLY A 156 -27.76 9.10 13.46
N ASN A 157 -26.98 10.14 13.13
CA ASN A 157 -25.92 10.04 12.13
C ASN A 157 -24.66 9.41 12.75
N ASP A 158 -23.92 8.67 11.93
CA ASP A 158 -22.68 8.02 12.33
C ASP A 158 -21.55 9.02 12.56
N ILE A 159 -20.94 9.00 13.74
CA ILE A 159 -19.71 9.71 14.06
C ILE A 159 -18.53 8.78 13.72
N GLN A 160 -17.84 9.08 12.64
CA GLN A 160 -16.75 8.26 12.11
C GLN A 160 -15.40 8.62 12.72
N ASP A 161 -14.56 7.60 12.92
CA ASP A 161 -13.13 7.78 13.21
C ASP A 161 -12.34 7.71 11.90
N LYS A 162 -11.89 8.84 11.42
CA LYS A 162 -11.12 8.91 10.17
C LYS A 162 -9.69 8.36 10.28
N THR A 163 -9.26 8.03 11.50
CA THR A 163 -7.99 7.32 11.71
C THR A 163 -8.16 5.80 11.71
N LYS A 164 -9.39 5.29 11.52
CA LYS A 164 -9.66 3.86 11.54
C LYS A 164 -10.51 3.42 10.37
N LEU A 165 -10.10 2.32 9.75
CA LEU A 165 -10.88 1.63 8.72
C LEU A 165 -11.27 0.23 9.17
N VAL A 166 -12.51 -0.14 8.88
CA VAL A 166 -13.02 -1.51 8.94
C VAL A 166 -12.85 -2.14 7.56
N ILE A 167 -12.16 -3.26 7.48
CA ILE A 167 -11.84 -3.99 6.25
C ILE A 167 -12.53 -5.34 6.28
N TRP A 168 -13.20 -5.72 5.19
CA TRP A 168 -13.88 -7.00 5.10
C TRP A 168 -14.08 -7.48 3.65
N ASN A 169 -14.32 -8.78 3.52
CA ASN A 169 -14.87 -9.40 2.33
C ASN A 169 -15.74 -10.58 2.79
N GLU A 170 -16.95 -10.71 2.26
CA GLU A 170 -17.90 -11.77 2.66
C GLU A 170 -17.39 -13.19 2.34
N LEU A 171 -16.41 -13.32 1.44
CA LEU A 171 -15.76 -14.61 1.13
C LEU A 171 -14.73 -15.02 2.20
N VAL A 172 -14.29 -14.10 3.06
CA VAL A 172 -13.26 -14.33 4.08
C VAL A 172 -13.90 -14.23 5.46
N GLN A 173 -14.43 -15.34 5.96
CA GLN A 173 -15.19 -15.38 7.22
C GLN A 173 -14.31 -15.15 8.45
N GLU A 174 -13.06 -15.65 8.41
CA GLU A 174 -12.07 -15.52 9.47
C GLU A 174 -10.82 -14.80 8.94
N PRO A 175 -10.90 -13.47 8.79
CA PRO A 175 -9.80 -12.69 8.24
C PRO A 175 -8.62 -12.60 9.23
N GLU A 176 -7.42 -12.71 8.68
CA GLU A 176 -6.17 -12.65 9.43
C GLU A 176 -5.31 -11.46 9.04
N GLU A 177 -5.19 -11.19 7.73
CA GLU A 177 -4.22 -10.26 7.19
C GLU A 177 -4.82 -9.32 6.14
N VAL A 178 -4.24 -8.13 6.04
CA VAL A 178 -4.61 -7.09 5.08
C VAL A 178 -3.37 -6.62 4.33
N ARG A 179 -3.53 -6.37 3.03
CA ARG A 179 -2.57 -5.65 2.19
C ARG A 179 -3.24 -4.43 1.57
N TYR A 180 -2.47 -3.38 1.33
CA TYR A 180 -2.93 -2.18 0.65
C TYR A 180 -1.99 -1.80 -0.48
N ALA A 181 -2.55 -1.44 -1.65
CA ALA A 181 -1.81 -1.08 -2.86
C ALA A 181 -0.69 -2.09 -3.19
N TRP A 182 -1.03 -3.39 -3.09
CA TRP A 182 -0.06 -4.49 -3.13
C TRP A 182 -0.03 -5.16 -4.50
N ALA A 183 0.45 -4.42 -5.50
CA ALA A 183 0.67 -4.89 -6.87
C ALA A 183 1.77 -4.06 -7.53
N ARG A 184 2.23 -4.47 -8.72
CA ARG A 184 3.18 -3.68 -9.51
C ARG A 184 2.58 -2.33 -9.92
N ASN A 185 1.37 -2.33 -10.43
CA ASN A 185 0.59 -1.15 -10.81
C ASN A 185 -0.76 -1.18 -10.06
N PRO A 186 -0.75 -0.87 -8.76
CA PRO A 186 -1.86 -1.21 -7.87
C PRO A 186 -3.05 -0.28 -8.01
N MET A 187 -4.23 -0.80 -7.66
CA MET A 187 -5.33 0.02 -7.19
C MET A 187 -4.96 0.62 -5.83
N GLY A 188 -5.55 1.78 -5.50
CA GLY A 188 -5.38 2.42 -4.21
C GLY A 188 -5.66 3.92 -4.29
N ASN A 189 -6.64 4.39 -3.51
CA ASN A 189 -7.07 5.78 -3.48
C ASN A 189 -6.99 6.44 -2.10
N ALA A 190 -6.47 5.73 -1.09
CA ALA A 190 -6.32 6.27 0.25
C ALA A 190 -5.18 7.30 0.33
N VAL A 191 -5.46 8.45 0.95
CA VAL A 191 -4.55 9.58 1.04
C VAL A 191 -4.62 10.22 2.42
N ASN A 192 -3.61 11.01 2.76
CA ASN A 192 -3.58 11.78 3.99
C ASN A 192 -4.55 12.97 3.90
N GLU A 193 -5.53 13.05 4.79
CA GLU A 193 -6.53 14.12 4.84
C GLU A 193 -5.97 15.46 5.33
N SER A 194 -4.84 15.48 6.00
CA SER A 194 -4.23 16.72 6.50
C SER A 194 -3.82 17.71 5.39
N LEU A 195 -3.83 17.29 4.13
CA LEU A 195 -3.48 18.10 2.99
C LEU A 195 -4.73 18.51 2.19
N ARG A 196 -5.11 19.80 2.27
CA ARG A 196 -6.31 20.30 1.63
C ARG A 196 -6.25 20.34 0.09
N GLU A 197 -5.09 20.58 -0.48
CA GLU A 197 -4.95 20.87 -1.91
C GLU A 197 -4.03 19.90 -2.66
N ARG A 198 -3.29 19.02 -1.95
CA ARG A 198 -2.33 18.12 -2.57
C ARG A 198 -2.30 16.77 -1.86
N VAL A 199 -2.27 15.75 -2.67
CA VAL A 199 -2.40 14.36 -2.23
C VAL A 199 -1.05 13.83 -1.74
N ILE A 200 -1.04 13.23 -0.54
CA ILE A 200 0.03 12.32 -0.13
C ILE A 200 -0.59 10.94 -0.03
N PRO A 201 -0.26 10.01 -0.93
CA PRO A 201 -0.80 8.67 -0.90
C PRO A 201 -0.40 7.93 0.38
N LEU A 202 -1.32 7.10 0.89
CA LEU A 202 -0.99 6.09 1.88
C LEU A 202 0.00 5.11 1.25
N PRO A 203 1.21 4.91 1.79
CA PRO A 203 2.18 3.96 1.24
C PRO A 203 1.61 2.55 1.13
N SER A 204 2.12 1.77 0.18
CA SER A 204 1.83 0.34 0.13
C SER A 204 2.25 -0.31 1.45
N PHE A 205 1.42 -1.16 2.01
CA PHE A 205 1.75 -1.90 3.22
C PHE A 205 1.08 -3.28 3.26
N ARG A 206 1.57 -4.12 4.14
CA ARG A 206 0.96 -5.39 4.54
C ARG A 206 0.98 -5.53 6.05
N THR A 207 0.09 -6.36 6.57
CA THR A 207 0.07 -6.72 8.00
C THR A 207 0.61 -8.14 8.23
N ASP A 208 0.82 -8.89 7.18
CA ASP A 208 1.40 -10.23 7.19
C ASP A 208 2.94 -10.20 7.14
N SER A 209 3.54 -11.36 7.40
CA SER A 209 4.98 -11.62 7.25
C SER A 209 5.27 -12.76 6.28
N TRP A 210 4.34 -13.06 5.36
CA TRP A 210 4.50 -14.18 4.42
C TRP A 210 5.54 -13.85 3.37
N ASP A 211 6.43 -14.82 3.15
CA ASP A 211 7.55 -14.65 2.25
C ASP A 211 7.12 -14.63 0.77
N TYR A 212 7.80 -13.80 0.01
CA TYR A 212 7.81 -13.88 -1.45
C TYR A 212 9.04 -14.68 -1.89
N PRO A 213 8.93 -15.52 -2.92
CA PRO A 213 10.11 -16.27 -3.40
C PRO A 213 11.27 -15.34 -3.75
N GLU A 214 12.42 -15.56 -3.13
CA GLU A 214 13.63 -14.80 -3.44
C GLU A 214 14.14 -15.15 -4.83
N ALA A 215 14.50 -14.14 -5.60
CA ALA A 215 15.17 -14.34 -6.88
C ALA A 215 16.57 -14.87 -6.63
N PRO A 216 16.98 -15.96 -7.28
CA PRO A 216 18.31 -16.50 -7.09
C PRO A 216 19.38 -15.59 -7.69
N PHE A 217 20.53 -15.53 -7.03
CA PHE A 217 21.71 -14.85 -7.58
C PHE A 217 22.39 -15.66 -8.69
N GLU A 218 22.24 -16.96 -8.66
CA GLU A 218 22.86 -17.89 -9.62
C GLU A 218 21.88 -18.33 -10.71
N GLN A 219 22.39 -18.41 -11.93
CA GLN A 219 21.57 -18.67 -13.12
C GLN A 219 20.95 -20.09 -13.12
N ASP A 220 21.60 -21.05 -12.47
CA ASP A 220 21.14 -22.44 -12.41
C ASP A 220 19.87 -22.63 -11.58
N GLU A 221 19.58 -21.71 -10.66
CA GLU A 221 18.37 -21.78 -9.82
C GLU A 221 17.18 -21.01 -10.45
N SER A 222 17.40 -20.31 -11.54
CA SER A 222 16.39 -19.47 -12.21
C SER A 222 15.14 -20.25 -12.64
N ASP A 223 15.29 -21.49 -13.06
CA ASP A 223 14.18 -22.35 -13.50
C ASP A 223 13.29 -22.77 -12.32
N THR A 224 13.88 -23.05 -11.14
CA THR A 224 13.13 -23.36 -9.92
C THR A 224 12.36 -22.15 -9.43
N TYR A 225 12.97 -20.98 -9.45
CA TYR A 225 12.31 -19.72 -9.11
C TYR A 225 11.14 -19.43 -10.06
N ARG A 226 11.35 -19.52 -11.38
CA ARG A 226 10.27 -19.33 -12.38
C ARG A 226 9.10 -20.27 -12.13
N LYS A 227 9.36 -21.55 -11.90
CA LYS A 227 8.29 -22.53 -11.59
C LYS A 227 7.49 -22.17 -10.34
N LYS A 228 8.13 -21.60 -9.30
CA LYS A 228 7.44 -21.12 -8.12
C LYS A 228 6.53 -19.93 -8.46
N ILE A 229 7.04 -18.94 -9.21
CA ILE A 229 6.27 -17.78 -9.62
C ILE A 229 5.11 -18.20 -10.53
N ASP A 230 5.33 -19.06 -11.51
CA ASP A 230 4.29 -19.59 -12.39
C ASP A 230 3.21 -20.35 -11.58
N SER A 231 3.61 -21.10 -10.56
CA SER A 231 2.67 -21.78 -9.66
C SER A 231 1.80 -20.78 -8.89
N LEU A 232 2.39 -19.71 -8.34
CA LEU A 232 1.65 -18.66 -7.65
C LEU A 232 0.67 -17.94 -8.59
N HIS A 233 1.11 -17.61 -9.80
CA HIS A 233 0.23 -17.01 -10.81
C HIS A 233 -0.94 -17.93 -11.19
N ASN A 234 -0.68 -19.22 -11.42
CA ASN A 234 -1.71 -20.19 -11.72
C ASN A 234 -2.73 -20.31 -10.59
N GLN A 235 -2.27 -20.35 -9.34
CA GLN A 235 -3.14 -20.33 -8.17
C GLN A 235 -3.99 -19.06 -8.13
N ALA A 236 -3.38 -17.89 -8.34
CA ALA A 236 -4.09 -16.60 -8.35
C ALA A 236 -5.15 -16.54 -9.47
N VAL A 237 -4.89 -17.12 -10.64
CA VAL A 237 -5.88 -17.26 -11.73
C VAL A 237 -7.08 -18.09 -11.25
N GLU A 238 -6.85 -19.23 -10.59
CA GLU A 238 -7.94 -20.06 -10.08
C GLU A 238 -8.73 -19.35 -8.98
N TRP A 239 -8.05 -18.59 -8.09
CA TRP A 239 -8.71 -17.76 -7.08
C TRP A 239 -9.56 -16.66 -7.70
N THR A 240 -9.10 -15.99 -8.75
CA THR A 240 -9.89 -15.01 -9.49
C THR A 240 -11.17 -15.63 -10.07
N LYS A 241 -11.06 -16.83 -10.64
CA LYS A 241 -12.23 -17.54 -11.17
C LYS A 241 -13.21 -17.92 -10.06
N LEU A 242 -12.72 -18.50 -8.97
CA LEU A 242 -13.55 -18.88 -7.83
C LEU A 242 -14.28 -17.68 -7.24
N ARG A 243 -13.58 -16.58 -6.99
CA ARG A 243 -14.18 -15.34 -6.50
C ARG A 243 -15.32 -14.87 -7.40
N LYS A 244 -15.10 -14.81 -8.71
CA LYS A 244 -16.13 -14.38 -9.66
C LYS A 244 -17.38 -15.29 -9.65
N ILE A 245 -17.22 -16.59 -9.41
CA ILE A 245 -18.35 -17.52 -9.27
C ILE A 245 -19.09 -17.21 -7.96
N LEU A 246 -18.39 -17.15 -6.83
CA LEU A 246 -18.98 -16.94 -5.51
C LEU A 246 -19.69 -15.57 -5.41
N GLU A 247 -19.10 -14.51 -5.95
CA GLU A 247 -19.73 -13.17 -6.01
C GLU A 247 -21.01 -13.15 -6.86
N LYS A 248 -21.10 -14.03 -7.86
CA LYS A 248 -22.33 -14.16 -8.67
C LYS A 248 -23.44 -14.88 -7.91
N ASP A 249 -23.08 -15.88 -7.11
CA ASP A 249 -24.05 -16.67 -6.34
C ASP A 249 -24.57 -15.92 -5.11
N MET A 250 -23.87 -14.86 -4.67
CA MET A 250 -24.30 -13.99 -3.57
C MET A 250 -25.24 -12.84 -4.00
N LYS A 251 -25.42 -12.62 -5.30
CA LYS A 251 -26.32 -11.60 -5.90
C LYS A 251 -27.70 -12.15 -6.16
#